data_8161de1462c6b7e44bc6220be8121d32
#
_entry.id   8161de1462c6b7e44bc6220be8121d32
#
_cell.length_a   1.000
_cell.length_b   1.000
_cell.length_c   1.000
_cell.angle_alpha   90.00
_cell.angle_beta   90.00
_cell.angle_gamma   90.00
#
_symmetry.space_group_name_H-M   'P 1'
#
loop_
_entity.id
_entity.type
_entity.pdbx_description
1 polymer ?
#
loop_
_entity_poly.entity_id
_entity_poly.type
_entity_poly.pdbx_seq_one_letter_code
_entity_poly.pdbx_strand_id
1 'polypeptide(L)'
;MKILSCNSNINLAESISKTLNTRLVKADVKRFSDMEVFVEVQENVRGEDMFIIQSTSYPANDNLMELLVSLDALRRASARRITAVIPYYGYARQDRKSGPRTPISAKLVANLITKAGADRILTMDLHAGQIQGFFDIPTDNLFAAPVFVKDIEEKYKNKPVVIVSPDVGGVVRARAIARRINANLAIIDKRREKPGSSEVMNIIGDVSKHHCIIVDDIIDSGGTICNAAQALIDVGAISVDAYVTHGVLSGSAVSNISNSPLSSLVTTNSIKATQAVNMSTSIRQISIAPIIGEAIRRVHMEQSVSSLFE
;
A
#
# COMPACT_ATOMS: atom_id res chain seq x y z
N MET A 1 -22.25 -10.63 7.15
CA MET A 1 -20.85 -10.22 6.92
C MET A 1 -19.98 -10.68 8.07
N LYS A 2 -18.86 -11.32 7.77
CA LYS A 2 -17.85 -11.74 8.76
C LYS A 2 -16.46 -11.41 8.25
N ILE A 3 -15.54 -11.15 9.17
CA ILE A 3 -14.16 -10.74 8.86
C ILE A 3 -13.19 -11.77 9.44
N LEU A 4 -12.34 -12.33 8.60
CA LEU A 4 -11.22 -13.19 9.00
C LEU A 4 -9.91 -12.43 8.84
N SER A 5 -9.04 -12.49 9.83
CA SER A 5 -7.67 -11.98 9.74
C SER A 5 -6.70 -13.12 9.57
N CYS A 6 -5.79 -13.01 8.61
CA CYS A 6 -4.55 -13.76 8.66
C CYS A 6 -3.47 -12.98 9.45
N ASN A 7 -2.22 -13.47 9.44
CA ASN A 7 -1.21 -13.03 10.40
C ASN A 7 -0.39 -11.81 10.00
N SER A 8 -0.39 -11.39 8.73
CA SER A 8 0.52 -10.32 8.27
C SER A 8 0.33 -9.00 9.00
N ASN A 9 -0.92 -8.64 9.37
CA ASN A 9 -1.23 -7.38 10.05
C ASN A 9 -2.51 -7.45 10.88
N ILE A 10 -2.49 -8.20 11.96
CA ILE A 10 -3.63 -8.39 12.87
C ILE A 10 -4.13 -7.05 13.43
N ASN A 11 -3.22 -6.12 13.78
CA ASN A 11 -3.58 -4.82 14.33
C ASN A 11 -4.47 -3.99 13.36
N LEU A 12 -4.18 -4.06 12.05
CA LEU A 12 -5.01 -3.42 11.04
C LEU A 12 -6.38 -4.10 10.96
N ALA A 13 -6.42 -5.42 10.95
CA ALA A 13 -7.68 -6.18 10.90
C ALA A 13 -8.57 -5.90 12.12
N GLU A 14 -7.99 -5.83 13.32
CA GLU A 14 -8.71 -5.43 14.54
C GLU A 14 -9.23 -3.99 14.44
N SER A 15 -8.44 -3.08 13.91
CA SER A 15 -8.86 -1.68 13.71
C SER A 15 -10.01 -1.57 12.70
N ILE A 16 -9.98 -2.36 11.62
CA ILE A 16 -11.07 -2.45 10.64
C ILE A 16 -12.32 -3.03 11.30
N SER A 17 -12.19 -4.12 12.07
CA SER A 17 -13.33 -4.74 12.75
C SER A 17 -14.00 -3.80 13.75
N LYS A 18 -13.21 -2.98 14.46
CA LYS A 18 -13.72 -1.91 15.35
C LYS A 18 -14.48 -0.84 14.56
N THR A 19 -13.94 -0.39 13.42
CA THR A 19 -14.60 0.59 12.54
C THR A 19 -15.97 0.07 12.06
N LEU A 20 -16.09 -1.23 11.82
CA LEU A 20 -17.31 -1.89 11.37
C LEU A 20 -18.24 -2.33 12.52
N ASN A 21 -17.85 -2.06 13.76
CA ASN A 21 -18.56 -2.52 14.95
C ASN A 21 -18.87 -4.04 14.91
N THR A 22 -17.88 -4.83 14.51
CA THR A 22 -17.95 -6.29 14.41
C THR A 22 -16.75 -6.93 15.08
N ARG A 23 -16.71 -8.25 15.18
CA ARG A 23 -15.55 -8.99 15.67
C ARG A 23 -14.91 -9.81 14.55
N LEU A 24 -13.65 -10.13 14.73
CA LEU A 24 -12.97 -11.09 13.86
C LEU A 24 -13.50 -12.50 14.10
N VAL A 25 -13.60 -13.29 13.03
CA VAL A 25 -13.91 -14.72 13.09
C VAL A 25 -12.82 -15.45 13.84
N LYS A 26 -13.21 -16.35 14.73
CA LYS A 26 -12.25 -17.24 15.38
C LYS A 26 -11.70 -18.24 14.36
N ALA A 27 -10.41 -18.23 14.18
CA ALA A 27 -9.69 -19.14 13.30
C ALA A 27 -8.28 -19.36 13.82
N ASP A 28 -7.77 -20.57 13.66
CA ASP A 28 -6.37 -20.88 13.81
C ASP A 28 -5.67 -20.75 12.45
N VAL A 29 -4.76 -19.80 12.35
CA VAL A 29 -3.87 -19.62 11.19
C VAL A 29 -2.46 -19.76 11.71
N LYS A 30 -1.88 -20.94 11.56
CA LYS A 30 -0.60 -21.32 12.16
C LYS A 30 0.25 -22.13 11.19
N ARG A 31 1.44 -22.50 11.63
CA ARG A 31 2.37 -23.33 10.86
C ARG A 31 2.67 -24.62 11.58
N PHE A 32 2.84 -25.67 10.81
CA PHE A 32 3.45 -26.91 11.29
C PHE A 32 4.96 -26.72 11.53
N SER A 33 5.61 -27.74 12.10
CA SER A 33 7.05 -27.69 12.39
C SER A 33 7.93 -27.58 11.14
N ASP A 34 7.44 -28.05 10.01
CA ASP A 34 8.05 -27.96 8.67
C ASP A 34 7.71 -26.65 7.93
N MET A 35 7.01 -25.73 8.62
CA MET A 35 6.58 -24.42 8.13
C MET A 35 5.41 -24.43 7.14
N GLU A 36 4.78 -25.58 6.89
CA GLU A 36 3.52 -25.61 6.12
C GLU A 36 2.41 -24.84 6.85
N VAL A 37 1.59 -24.13 6.08
CA VAL A 37 0.48 -23.34 6.61
C VAL A 37 -0.70 -24.24 6.95
N PHE A 38 -1.23 -24.09 8.15
CA PHE A 38 -2.48 -24.72 8.62
C PHE A 38 -3.52 -23.66 8.91
N VAL A 39 -4.75 -23.86 8.42
CA VAL A 39 -5.88 -22.98 8.69
C VAL A 39 -7.09 -23.79 9.14
N GLU A 40 -7.67 -23.41 10.27
CA GLU A 40 -8.94 -23.95 10.77
C GLU A 40 -9.89 -22.82 11.14
N VAL A 41 -11.03 -22.74 10.45
CA VAL A 41 -12.08 -21.79 10.79
C VAL A 41 -12.97 -22.41 11.88
N GLN A 42 -12.97 -21.80 13.07
CA GLN A 42 -13.63 -22.35 14.26
C GLN A 42 -15.07 -21.87 14.44
N GLU A 43 -15.62 -21.18 13.43
CA GLU A 43 -17.00 -20.68 13.45
C GLU A 43 -17.74 -21.09 12.17
N ASN A 44 -19.06 -21.16 12.26
CA ASN A 44 -19.89 -21.36 11.07
C ASN A 44 -19.83 -20.13 10.17
N VAL A 45 -19.32 -20.32 8.93
CA VAL A 45 -19.24 -19.29 7.89
C VAL A 45 -20.09 -19.62 6.66
N ARG A 46 -20.88 -20.71 6.71
CA ARG A 46 -21.76 -21.14 5.62
C ARG A 46 -22.75 -20.02 5.27
N GLY A 47 -22.81 -19.68 3.99
CA GLY A 47 -23.71 -18.65 3.46
C GLY A 47 -23.34 -17.21 3.85
N GLU A 48 -22.24 -17.00 4.57
CA GLU A 48 -21.77 -15.67 4.96
C GLU A 48 -21.05 -14.95 3.82
N ASP A 49 -21.12 -13.62 3.85
CA ASP A 49 -20.29 -12.73 3.06
C ASP A 49 -18.98 -12.50 3.84
N MET A 50 -17.91 -13.12 3.36
CA MET A 50 -16.61 -13.19 4.05
C MET A 50 -15.62 -12.17 3.50
N PHE A 51 -14.94 -11.46 4.40
CA PHE A 51 -13.83 -10.58 4.08
C PHE A 51 -12.57 -11.12 4.76
N ILE A 52 -11.58 -11.53 3.97
CA ILE A 52 -10.31 -12.02 4.50
C ILE A 52 -9.24 -10.94 4.35
N ILE A 53 -8.63 -10.53 5.46
CA ILE A 53 -7.64 -9.45 5.49
C ILE A 53 -6.24 -10.04 5.57
N GLN A 54 -5.43 -9.80 4.53
CA GLN A 54 -4.04 -10.23 4.46
C GLN A 54 -3.22 -9.37 3.50
N SER A 55 -2.25 -8.63 3.99
CA SER A 55 -1.21 -8.04 3.14
C SER A 55 -0.20 -9.10 2.73
N THR A 56 0.15 -9.15 1.43
CA THR A 56 1.17 -10.07 0.92
C THR A 56 2.57 -9.44 0.95
N SER A 57 2.86 -8.77 2.09
CA SER A 57 4.16 -8.17 2.42
C SER A 57 5.16 -9.23 2.91
N TYR A 58 6.36 -8.78 3.27
CA TYR A 58 7.39 -9.70 3.83
C TYR A 58 6.91 -10.39 5.13
N PRO A 59 7.14 -11.71 5.24
CA PRO A 59 7.67 -12.64 4.23
C PRO A 59 6.62 -12.96 3.15
N ALA A 60 6.84 -12.45 1.92
CA ALA A 60 5.80 -12.37 0.89
C ALA A 60 5.24 -13.73 0.46
N ASN A 61 6.10 -14.73 0.29
CA ASN A 61 5.68 -16.08 -0.13
C ASN A 61 4.82 -16.73 0.96
N ASP A 62 5.20 -16.56 2.21
CA ASP A 62 4.50 -17.11 3.36
C ASP A 62 3.12 -16.47 3.53
N ASN A 63 3.05 -15.14 3.46
CA ASN A 63 1.79 -14.40 3.58
C ASN A 63 0.86 -14.66 2.38
N LEU A 64 1.44 -14.85 1.18
CA LEU A 64 0.65 -15.26 0.03
C LEU A 64 0.07 -16.67 0.20
N MET A 65 0.90 -17.65 0.60
CA MET A 65 0.41 -19.02 0.82
C MET A 65 -0.65 -19.06 1.92
N GLU A 66 -0.46 -18.31 3.01
CA GLU A 66 -1.44 -18.19 4.09
C GLU A 66 -2.79 -17.66 3.59
N LEU A 67 -2.77 -16.64 2.71
CA LEU A 67 -3.97 -16.14 2.04
C LEU A 67 -4.63 -17.23 1.19
N LEU A 68 -3.87 -17.95 0.35
CA LEU A 68 -4.41 -18.96 -0.55
C LEU A 68 -5.07 -20.13 0.20
N VAL A 69 -4.41 -20.66 1.24
CA VAL A 69 -4.95 -21.73 2.08
C VAL A 69 -6.21 -21.27 2.83
N SER A 70 -6.23 -20.03 3.31
CA SER A 70 -7.39 -19.47 4.01
C SER A 70 -8.58 -19.25 3.08
N LEU A 71 -8.35 -18.84 1.82
CA LEU A 71 -9.39 -18.73 0.80
C LEU A 71 -10.02 -20.10 0.49
N ASP A 72 -9.19 -21.15 0.32
CA ASP A 72 -9.68 -22.51 0.09
C ASP A 72 -10.48 -23.03 1.29
N ALA A 73 -10.03 -22.77 2.52
CA ALA A 73 -10.75 -23.14 3.74
C ALA A 73 -12.15 -22.50 3.80
N LEU A 74 -12.26 -21.19 3.52
CA LEU A 74 -13.55 -20.48 3.48
C LEU A 74 -14.47 -21.00 2.37
N ARG A 75 -13.92 -21.28 1.19
CA ARG A 75 -14.65 -21.87 0.08
C ARG A 75 -15.21 -23.25 0.44
N ARG A 76 -14.40 -24.13 1.03
CA ARG A 76 -14.83 -25.47 1.49
C ARG A 76 -15.82 -25.40 2.64
N ALA A 77 -15.75 -24.34 3.46
CA ALA A 77 -16.73 -24.08 4.50
C ALA A 77 -18.06 -23.49 3.95
N SER A 78 -18.21 -23.40 2.62
CA SER A 78 -19.40 -22.91 1.92
C SER A 78 -19.75 -21.45 2.24
N ALA A 79 -18.76 -20.57 2.37
CA ALA A 79 -19.00 -19.12 2.36
C ALA A 79 -19.75 -18.73 1.06
N ARG A 80 -20.64 -17.75 1.15
CA ARG A 80 -21.46 -17.30 0.00
C ARG A 80 -20.63 -16.50 -1.00
N ARG A 81 -19.81 -15.59 -0.50
CA ARG A 81 -18.91 -14.73 -1.25
C ARG A 81 -17.65 -14.48 -0.43
N ILE A 82 -16.50 -14.51 -1.05
CA ILE A 82 -15.21 -14.29 -0.39
C ILE A 82 -14.50 -13.11 -1.05
N THR A 83 -14.39 -12.01 -0.31
CA THR A 83 -13.61 -10.83 -0.72
C THR A 83 -12.23 -10.89 -0.09
N ALA A 84 -11.19 -10.99 -0.90
CA ALA A 84 -9.82 -10.86 -0.43
C ALA A 84 -9.46 -9.37 -0.28
N VAL A 85 -9.30 -8.93 0.96
CA VAL A 85 -8.86 -7.58 1.32
C VAL A 85 -7.35 -7.62 1.48
N ILE A 86 -6.64 -7.07 0.50
CA ILE A 86 -5.18 -7.12 0.39
C ILE A 86 -4.65 -5.69 0.46
N PRO A 87 -4.44 -5.11 1.66
CA PRO A 87 -4.00 -3.73 1.81
C PRO A 87 -2.68 -3.43 1.09
N TYR A 88 -1.77 -4.39 1.05
CA TYR A 88 -0.57 -4.36 0.20
C TYR A 88 -0.51 -5.61 -0.67
N TYR A 89 -0.54 -5.40 -1.98
CA TYR A 89 -0.42 -6.45 -2.99
C TYR A 89 1.04 -6.67 -3.36
N GLY A 90 1.64 -7.72 -2.83
CA GLY A 90 3.01 -8.12 -3.16
C GLY A 90 3.16 -8.55 -4.62
N TYR A 91 4.40 -8.52 -5.11
CA TYR A 91 4.74 -8.77 -6.53
C TYR A 91 4.19 -7.73 -7.53
N ALA A 92 3.49 -6.68 -7.07
CA ALA A 92 2.91 -5.64 -7.92
C ALA A 92 3.95 -4.94 -8.83
N ARG A 93 5.20 -4.84 -8.39
CA ARG A 93 6.31 -4.23 -9.18
C ARG A 93 6.74 -5.07 -10.39
N GLN A 94 6.26 -6.31 -10.50
CA GLN A 94 6.51 -7.22 -11.64
C GLN A 94 5.24 -7.35 -12.50
N ASP A 95 4.72 -6.19 -12.93
CA ASP A 95 3.48 -6.05 -13.71
C ASP A 95 3.68 -6.19 -15.23
N ARG A 96 4.93 -6.21 -15.67
CA ARG A 96 5.34 -6.33 -17.07
C ARG A 96 6.67 -7.07 -17.18
N LYS A 97 6.99 -7.53 -18.37
CA LYS A 97 8.31 -8.09 -18.65
C LYS A 97 9.37 -6.98 -18.61
N SER A 98 10.32 -7.08 -17.71
CA SER A 98 11.47 -6.17 -17.60
C SER A 98 12.62 -6.53 -18.57
N GLY A 99 12.57 -7.70 -19.18
CA GLY A 99 13.55 -8.19 -20.14
C GLY A 99 13.11 -9.49 -20.81
N PRO A 100 13.94 -10.06 -21.71
CA PRO A 100 13.64 -11.35 -22.32
C PRO A 100 13.49 -12.46 -21.28
N ARG A 101 12.51 -13.34 -21.43
CA ARG A 101 12.28 -14.53 -20.59
C ARG A 101 12.00 -14.24 -19.12
N THR A 102 11.54 -13.01 -18.77
CA THR A 102 11.12 -12.65 -17.41
C THR A 102 9.62 -12.90 -17.23
N PRO A 103 9.17 -13.24 -16.00
CA PRO A 103 7.75 -13.47 -15.72
C PRO A 103 6.98 -12.14 -15.61
N ILE A 104 5.65 -12.26 -15.53
CA ILE A 104 4.74 -11.23 -15.05
C ILE A 104 4.15 -11.74 -13.73
N SER A 105 4.91 -11.60 -12.63
CA SER A 105 4.57 -12.23 -11.35
C SER A 105 3.28 -11.67 -10.76
N ALA A 106 2.96 -10.40 -11.01
CA ALA A 106 1.69 -9.81 -10.59
C ALA A 106 0.48 -10.54 -11.19
N LYS A 107 0.54 -10.96 -12.47
CA LYS A 107 -0.52 -11.76 -13.10
C LYS A 107 -0.58 -13.18 -12.55
N LEU A 108 0.57 -13.81 -12.30
CA LEU A 108 0.61 -15.15 -11.70
C LEU A 108 -0.07 -15.14 -10.33
N VAL A 109 0.26 -14.18 -9.48
CA VAL A 109 -0.32 -14.06 -8.13
C VAL A 109 -1.83 -13.78 -8.21
N ALA A 110 -2.28 -12.93 -9.14
CA ALA A 110 -3.70 -12.69 -9.37
C ALA A 110 -4.46 -13.98 -9.74
N ASN A 111 -3.89 -14.79 -10.62
CA ASN A 111 -4.47 -16.07 -11.00
C ASN A 111 -4.54 -17.06 -9.83
N LEU A 112 -3.49 -17.13 -8.99
CA LEU A 112 -3.48 -18.00 -7.81
C LEU A 112 -4.57 -17.61 -6.81
N ILE A 113 -4.72 -16.33 -6.50
CA ILE A 113 -5.74 -15.82 -5.57
C ILE A 113 -7.16 -16.11 -6.10
N THR A 114 -7.40 -15.87 -7.39
CA THR A 114 -8.70 -16.16 -8.01
C THR A 114 -9.01 -17.67 -7.98
N LYS A 115 -8.04 -18.52 -8.31
CA LYS A 115 -8.21 -19.97 -8.26
C LYS A 115 -8.39 -20.53 -6.87
N ALA A 116 -7.76 -19.93 -5.86
CA ALA A 116 -7.91 -20.33 -4.46
C ALA A 116 -9.34 -20.09 -3.92
N GLY A 117 -10.11 -19.19 -4.55
CA GLY A 117 -11.52 -19.00 -4.20
C GLY A 117 -11.95 -17.59 -3.86
N ALA A 118 -11.16 -16.58 -4.19
CA ALA A 118 -11.61 -15.21 -4.09
C ALA A 118 -12.65 -14.90 -5.18
N ASP A 119 -13.78 -14.28 -4.79
CA ASP A 119 -14.83 -13.78 -5.67
C ASP A 119 -14.67 -12.29 -6.00
N ARG A 120 -13.91 -11.56 -5.17
CA ARG A 120 -13.62 -10.13 -5.31
C ARG A 120 -12.30 -9.80 -4.63
N ILE A 121 -11.63 -8.77 -5.14
CA ILE A 121 -10.44 -8.18 -4.54
C ILE A 121 -10.75 -6.76 -4.06
N LEU A 122 -10.28 -6.42 -2.87
CA LEU A 122 -10.22 -5.08 -2.34
C LEU A 122 -8.76 -4.79 -1.97
N THR A 123 -8.14 -3.83 -2.62
CA THR A 123 -6.72 -3.49 -2.41
C THR A 123 -6.52 -1.98 -2.36
N MET A 124 -5.29 -1.51 -2.11
CA MET A 124 -4.98 -0.09 -2.03
C MET A 124 -3.74 0.25 -2.85
N ASP A 125 -3.80 1.36 -3.59
CA ASP A 125 -2.70 1.96 -4.35
C ASP A 125 -1.82 0.92 -5.07
N LEU A 126 -2.41 0.14 -5.96
CA LEU A 126 -1.66 -0.77 -6.82
C LEU A 126 -0.53 -0.02 -7.53
N HIS A 127 0.64 -0.63 -7.60
CA HIS A 127 1.82 -0.05 -8.24
C HIS A 127 1.53 0.43 -9.67
N ALA A 128 0.71 -0.31 -10.39
CA ALA A 128 0.24 0.06 -11.70
C ALA A 128 -1.26 -0.25 -11.83
N GLY A 129 -2.04 0.72 -12.31
CA GLY A 129 -3.51 0.61 -12.41
C GLY A 129 -3.99 -0.57 -13.27
N GLN A 130 -3.21 -0.95 -14.28
CA GLN A 130 -3.51 -2.09 -15.15
C GLN A 130 -3.51 -3.45 -14.43
N ILE A 131 -2.93 -3.56 -13.22
CA ILE A 131 -2.97 -4.80 -12.42
C ILE A 131 -4.40 -5.21 -12.10
N GLN A 132 -5.34 -4.26 -12.00
CA GLN A 132 -6.77 -4.56 -11.85
C GLN A 132 -7.27 -5.47 -12.98
N GLY A 133 -6.79 -5.28 -14.19
CA GLY A 133 -7.12 -6.12 -15.34
C GLY A 133 -6.42 -7.50 -15.35
N PHE A 134 -5.57 -7.80 -14.39
CA PHE A 134 -4.98 -9.13 -14.22
C PHE A 134 -5.90 -10.10 -13.49
N PHE A 135 -6.89 -9.58 -12.80
CA PHE A 135 -7.93 -10.36 -12.14
C PHE A 135 -9.12 -10.53 -13.09
N ASP A 136 -9.61 -11.77 -13.20
CA ASP A 136 -10.84 -12.09 -13.94
C ASP A 136 -12.10 -11.97 -13.02
N ILE A 137 -11.93 -11.39 -11.84
CA ILE A 137 -12.96 -11.10 -10.84
C ILE A 137 -12.97 -9.59 -10.51
N PRO A 138 -14.08 -9.06 -9.98
CA PRO A 138 -14.17 -7.65 -9.59
C PRO A 138 -13.03 -7.24 -8.66
N THR A 139 -12.40 -6.11 -8.98
CA THR A 139 -11.23 -5.60 -8.23
C THR A 139 -11.43 -4.11 -7.94
N ASP A 140 -11.54 -3.78 -6.66
CA ASP A 140 -11.60 -2.41 -6.17
C ASP A 140 -10.21 -1.99 -5.67
N ASN A 141 -9.60 -1.01 -6.35
CA ASN A 141 -8.35 -0.40 -5.94
C ASN A 141 -8.65 0.91 -5.21
N LEU A 142 -8.50 0.92 -3.89
CA LEU A 142 -8.64 2.10 -3.06
C LEU A 142 -7.41 3.00 -3.19
N PHE A 143 -7.53 4.26 -2.73
CA PHE A 143 -6.42 5.21 -2.71
C PHE A 143 -6.20 5.78 -1.30
N ALA A 144 -4.94 5.90 -0.89
CA ALA A 144 -4.57 6.52 0.38
C ALA A 144 -4.64 8.06 0.33
N ALA A 145 -4.80 8.64 -0.86
CA ALA A 145 -4.83 10.08 -1.06
C ALA A 145 -5.75 10.84 -0.07
N PRO A 146 -7.00 10.42 0.23
CA PRO A 146 -7.85 11.14 1.19
C PRO A 146 -7.26 11.20 2.59
N VAL A 147 -6.56 10.13 3.02
CA VAL A 147 -5.91 10.05 4.35
C VAL A 147 -4.70 10.98 4.39
N PHE A 148 -3.91 10.99 3.32
CA PHE A 148 -2.75 11.88 3.19
C PHE A 148 -3.14 13.35 3.11
N VAL A 149 -4.14 13.68 2.31
CA VAL A 149 -4.65 15.07 2.17
C VAL A 149 -5.01 15.64 3.52
N LYS A 150 -5.80 14.93 4.33
CA LYS A 150 -6.18 15.38 5.66
C LYS A 150 -4.97 15.68 6.55
N ASP A 151 -4.00 14.80 6.57
CA ASP A 151 -2.79 14.94 7.38
C ASP A 151 -1.88 16.08 6.90
N ILE A 152 -1.77 16.25 5.57
CA ILE A 152 -1.01 17.35 4.96
C ILE A 152 -1.65 18.70 5.29
N GLU A 153 -2.97 18.83 5.14
CA GLU A 153 -3.69 20.06 5.47
C GLU A 153 -3.55 20.47 6.94
N GLU A 154 -3.59 19.50 7.85
CA GLU A 154 -3.36 19.75 9.27
C GLU A 154 -1.92 20.21 9.56
N LYS A 155 -0.91 19.54 8.98
CA LYS A 155 0.52 19.81 9.21
C LYS A 155 1.00 21.11 8.56
N TYR A 156 0.49 21.42 7.36
CA TYR A 156 0.98 22.52 6.52
C TYR A 156 0.00 23.67 6.36
N LYS A 157 -0.93 23.81 7.30
CA LYS A 157 -1.90 24.93 7.28
C LYS A 157 -1.20 26.28 7.07
N ASN A 158 -1.62 27.02 6.03
CA ASN A 158 -1.08 28.33 5.66
C ASN A 158 0.42 28.37 5.29
N LYS A 159 1.03 27.24 4.93
CA LYS A 159 2.41 27.18 4.46
C LYS A 159 2.46 26.98 2.94
N PRO A 160 3.48 27.51 2.26
CA PRO A 160 3.67 27.25 0.83
C PRO A 160 4.12 25.81 0.61
N VAL A 161 3.25 25.00 -0.04
CA VAL A 161 3.49 23.57 -0.28
C VAL A 161 3.57 23.28 -1.75
N VAL A 162 4.49 22.42 -2.14
CA VAL A 162 4.59 21.80 -3.48
C VAL A 162 4.55 20.30 -3.33
N ILE A 163 3.68 19.63 -4.08
CA ILE A 163 3.67 18.17 -4.18
C ILE A 163 4.68 17.73 -5.23
N VAL A 164 5.47 16.73 -4.90
CA VAL A 164 6.56 16.26 -5.76
C VAL A 164 6.35 14.80 -6.14
N SER A 165 6.40 14.52 -7.45
CA SER A 165 6.51 13.15 -7.93
C SER A 165 7.98 12.77 -8.02
N PRO A 166 8.43 11.66 -7.41
CA PRO A 166 9.82 11.23 -7.43
C PRO A 166 10.27 10.68 -8.78
N ASP A 167 9.34 10.45 -9.71
CA ASP A 167 9.58 10.04 -11.09
C ASP A 167 8.36 10.34 -11.99
N VAL A 168 8.49 10.06 -13.29
CA VAL A 168 7.42 10.29 -14.27
C VAL A 168 6.21 9.36 -14.05
N GLY A 169 6.44 8.14 -13.53
CA GLY A 169 5.39 7.15 -13.29
C GLY A 169 4.40 7.56 -12.18
N GLY A 170 4.88 8.25 -11.15
CA GLY A 170 4.08 8.71 -10.01
C GLY A 170 3.27 9.99 -10.24
N VAL A 171 3.43 10.66 -11.39
CA VAL A 171 2.83 12.00 -11.66
C VAL A 171 1.32 12.03 -11.47
N VAL A 172 0.60 10.98 -11.89
CA VAL A 172 -0.87 10.93 -11.77
C VAL A 172 -1.27 10.94 -10.29
N ARG A 173 -0.59 10.17 -9.44
CA ARG A 173 -0.82 10.09 -7.99
C ARG A 173 -0.52 11.44 -7.31
N ALA A 174 0.65 12.00 -7.59
CA ALA A 174 1.06 13.30 -7.03
C ALA A 174 0.09 14.41 -7.42
N ARG A 175 -0.36 14.45 -8.69
CA ARG A 175 -1.34 15.41 -9.20
C ARG A 175 -2.70 15.29 -8.50
N ALA A 176 -3.14 14.08 -8.20
CA ALA A 176 -4.40 13.85 -7.49
C ALA A 176 -4.40 14.48 -6.08
N ILE A 177 -3.28 14.41 -5.36
CA ILE A 177 -3.12 15.06 -4.06
C ILE A 177 -2.98 16.58 -4.23
N ALA A 178 -2.11 17.04 -5.15
CA ALA A 178 -1.89 18.46 -5.40
C ALA A 178 -3.20 19.21 -5.69
N ARG A 179 -4.08 18.64 -6.52
CA ARG A 179 -5.40 19.22 -6.83
C ARG A 179 -6.29 19.36 -5.59
N ARG A 180 -6.31 18.35 -4.70
CA ARG A 180 -7.17 18.36 -3.50
C ARG A 180 -6.78 19.44 -2.49
N ILE A 181 -5.48 19.71 -2.35
CA ILE A 181 -4.97 20.74 -1.44
C ILE A 181 -4.65 22.07 -2.12
N ASN A 182 -5.01 22.21 -3.40
CA ASN A 182 -4.72 23.39 -4.23
C ASN A 182 -3.24 23.80 -4.22
N ALA A 183 -2.33 22.82 -4.32
CA ALA A 183 -0.88 23.02 -4.35
C ALA A 183 -0.30 22.85 -5.76
N ASN A 184 0.87 23.43 -5.98
CA ASN A 184 1.65 23.21 -7.19
C ASN A 184 2.22 21.79 -7.24
N LEU A 185 2.61 21.34 -8.44
CA LEU A 185 3.22 20.04 -8.71
C LEU A 185 4.62 20.25 -9.29
N ALA A 186 5.59 19.52 -8.74
CA ALA A 186 6.91 19.35 -9.34
C ALA A 186 7.17 17.88 -9.64
N ILE A 187 8.08 17.62 -10.58
CA ILE A 187 8.43 16.26 -11.03
C ILE A 187 9.96 16.14 -11.02
N ILE A 188 10.47 15.04 -10.49
CA ILE A 188 11.89 14.69 -10.59
C ILE A 188 12.06 13.76 -11.79
N ASP A 189 12.71 14.28 -12.84
CA ASP A 189 13.09 13.51 -14.03
C ASP A 189 14.51 12.96 -13.83
N LYS A 190 14.60 11.63 -13.71
CA LYS A 190 15.87 10.92 -13.51
C LYS A 190 16.45 10.54 -14.87
N ARG A 191 17.61 11.06 -15.20
CA ARG A 191 18.33 10.71 -16.42
C ARG A 191 19.68 10.09 -16.09
N ARG A 192 19.94 8.94 -16.68
CA ARG A 192 21.29 8.36 -16.74
C ARG A 192 21.87 8.70 -18.11
N GLU A 193 22.86 9.57 -18.13
CA GLU A 193 23.52 9.95 -19.38
C GLU A 193 24.33 8.79 -20.00
N LYS A 194 24.87 7.90 -19.16
CA LYS A 194 25.61 6.70 -19.58
C LYS A 194 25.45 5.58 -18.56
N PRO A 195 25.53 4.29 -18.97
CA PRO A 195 25.64 3.18 -18.03
C PRO A 195 26.84 3.38 -17.09
N GLY A 196 26.61 3.41 -15.77
CA GLY A 196 27.66 3.60 -14.76
C GLY A 196 27.92 5.05 -14.34
N SER A 197 27.26 6.06 -14.93
CA SER A 197 27.29 7.44 -14.44
C SER A 197 26.32 7.64 -13.26
N SER A 198 26.62 8.64 -12.41
CA SER A 198 25.68 9.12 -11.38
C SER A 198 24.35 9.57 -12.01
N GLU A 199 23.23 9.27 -11.35
CA GLU A 199 21.93 9.76 -11.79
C GLU A 199 21.88 11.29 -11.67
N VAL A 200 21.59 11.96 -12.76
CA VAL A 200 21.29 13.40 -12.76
C VAL A 200 19.79 13.55 -12.52
N MET A 201 19.43 14.28 -11.46
CA MET A 201 18.06 14.60 -11.15
C MET A 201 17.72 15.99 -11.69
N ASN A 202 16.84 16.05 -12.70
CA ASN A 202 16.30 17.29 -13.21
C ASN A 202 14.93 17.56 -12.56
N ILE A 203 14.77 18.71 -11.89
CA ILE A 203 13.53 19.07 -11.22
C ILE A 203 12.73 20.00 -12.16
N ILE A 204 11.54 19.56 -12.51
CA ILE A 204 10.59 20.30 -13.34
C ILE A 204 9.53 20.89 -12.40
N GLY A 205 9.45 22.22 -12.34
CA GLY A 205 8.60 22.99 -11.44
C GLY A 205 9.40 23.82 -10.44
N ASP A 206 8.77 24.82 -9.83
CA ASP A 206 9.41 25.67 -8.83
C ASP A 206 9.21 25.07 -7.42
N VAL A 207 10.30 24.77 -6.75
CA VAL A 207 10.32 24.19 -5.40
C VAL A 207 11.05 25.08 -4.39
N SER A 208 11.70 26.16 -4.89
CA SER A 208 12.45 27.10 -4.05
C SER A 208 11.52 27.79 -3.06
N LYS A 209 11.94 27.88 -1.81
CA LYS A 209 11.17 28.50 -0.70
C LYS A 209 9.82 27.85 -0.42
N HIS A 210 9.66 26.57 -0.80
CA HIS A 210 8.46 25.79 -0.51
C HIS A 210 8.75 24.60 0.42
N HIS A 211 7.75 24.14 1.13
CA HIS A 211 7.75 22.83 1.76
C HIS A 211 7.40 21.79 0.69
N CYS A 212 8.33 20.89 0.39
CA CYS A 212 8.15 19.86 -0.62
C CYS A 212 7.62 18.57 -0.01
N ILE A 213 6.61 17.99 -0.63
CA ILE A 213 6.00 16.72 -0.19
C ILE A 213 6.13 15.71 -1.33
N ILE A 214 7.06 14.77 -1.17
CA ILE A 214 7.22 13.66 -2.12
C ILE A 214 6.08 12.67 -1.90
N VAL A 215 5.45 12.24 -2.99
CA VAL A 215 4.34 11.27 -2.94
C VAL A 215 4.65 10.07 -3.82
N ASP A 216 4.57 8.86 -3.23
CA ASP A 216 4.78 7.61 -3.96
C ASP A 216 3.87 6.48 -3.45
N ASP A 217 3.81 5.35 -4.18
CA ASP A 217 3.09 4.16 -3.74
C ASP A 217 3.91 3.27 -2.81
N ILE A 218 5.19 3.07 -3.11
CA ILE A 218 6.05 2.11 -2.40
C ILE A 218 7.39 2.75 -2.06
N ILE A 219 7.81 2.59 -0.80
CA ILE A 219 9.19 2.81 -0.39
C ILE A 219 9.78 1.49 0.10
N ASP A 220 10.88 1.06 -0.54
CA ASP A 220 11.58 -0.18 -0.23
C ASP A 220 12.91 0.12 0.50
N SER A 221 14.02 0.28 -0.20
CA SER A 221 15.32 0.61 0.42
C SER A 221 15.47 2.08 0.85
N GLY A 222 14.58 2.95 0.41
CA GLY A 222 14.58 4.38 0.70
C GLY A 222 15.49 5.22 -0.18
N GLY A 223 16.43 4.61 -0.92
CA GLY A 223 17.46 5.36 -1.67
C GLY A 223 16.89 6.39 -2.65
N THR A 224 15.89 6.04 -3.42
CA THR A 224 15.23 6.95 -4.37
C THR A 224 14.67 8.19 -3.70
N ILE A 225 13.95 8.02 -2.61
CA ILE A 225 13.29 9.13 -1.89
C ILE A 225 14.33 9.98 -1.15
N CYS A 226 15.36 9.37 -0.56
CA CYS A 226 16.43 10.10 0.11
C CYS A 226 17.23 10.96 -0.88
N ASN A 227 17.58 10.42 -2.06
CA ASN A 227 18.26 11.17 -3.11
C ASN A 227 17.37 12.29 -3.67
N ALA A 228 16.08 12.03 -3.85
CA ALA A 228 15.12 13.05 -4.26
C ALA A 228 15.01 14.19 -3.24
N ALA A 229 15.00 13.86 -1.95
CA ALA A 229 14.99 14.85 -0.88
C ALA A 229 16.24 15.73 -0.90
N GLN A 230 17.42 15.13 -1.08
CA GLN A 230 18.67 15.89 -1.20
C GLN A 230 18.63 16.87 -2.38
N ALA A 231 18.21 16.38 -3.56
CA ALA A 231 18.12 17.24 -4.75
C ALA A 231 17.15 18.42 -4.55
N LEU A 232 16.05 18.22 -3.85
CA LEU A 232 15.09 19.30 -3.55
C LEU A 232 15.67 20.32 -2.57
N ILE A 233 16.40 19.90 -1.55
CA ILE A 233 17.10 20.80 -0.61
C ILE A 233 18.16 21.60 -1.35
N ASP A 234 18.95 20.96 -2.23
CA ASP A 234 20.02 21.61 -2.98
C ASP A 234 19.53 22.75 -3.90
N VAL A 235 18.28 22.69 -4.36
CA VAL A 235 17.65 23.76 -5.16
C VAL A 235 16.80 24.71 -4.32
N GLY A 236 16.90 24.69 -3.00
CA GLY A 236 16.33 25.70 -2.10
C GLY A 236 14.95 25.39 -1.52
N ALA A 237 14.51 24.12 -1.48
CA ALA A 237 13.34 23.74 -0.70
C ALA A 237 13.55 24.02 0.79
N ILE A 238 12.52 24.49 1.49
CA ILE A 238 12.55 24.78 2.93
C ILE A 238 12.67 23.48 3.75
N SER A 239 11.90 22.47 3.38
CA SER A 239 11.90 21.15 3.99
C SER A 239 11.35 20.13 3.00
N VAL A 240 11.67 18.86 3.21
CA VAL A 240 11.13 17.77 2.40
C VAL A 240 10.54 16.71 3.31
N ASP A 241 9.27 16.38 3.09
CA ASP A 241 8.61 15.23 3.68
C ASP A 241 8.24 14.24 2.58
N ALA A 242 8.02 12.98 2.95
CA ALA A 242 7.53 11.96 2.02
C ALA A 242 6.25 11.31 2.56
N TYR A 243 5.27 11.12 1.69
CA TYR A 243 4.02 10.39 1.95
C TYR A 243 3.94 9.22 0.99
N VAL A 244 4.04 8.02 1.54
CA VAL A 244 4.13 6.79 0.74
C VAL A 244 3.14 5.76 1.26
N THR A 245 2.34 5.21 0.36
CA THR A 245 1.27 4.28 0.78
C THR A 245 1.84 3.04 1.44
N HIS A 246 2.84 2.40 0.83
CA HIS A 246 3.36 1.11 1.28
C HIS A 246 4.81 1.23 1.76
N GLY A 247 4.99 1.22 3.07
CA GLY A 247 6.32 1.18 3.70
C GLY A 247 6.85 -0.24 3.77
N VAL A 248 7.45 -0.75 2.69
CA VAL A 248 8.14 -2.05 2.69
C VAL A 248 9.36 -1.98 3.60
N LEU A 249 10.15 -0.91 3.50
CA LEU A 249 11.23 -0.53 4.41
C LEU A 249 12.21 -1.68 4.70
N SER A 250 12.69 -2.30 3.61
CA SER A 250 13.60 -3.45 3.69
C SER A 250 15.05 -3.03 4.00
N GLY A 251 15.81 -3.96 4.56
CA GLY A 251 17.25 -3.81 4.80
C GLY A 251 17.58 -2.59 5.64
N SER A 252 18.42 -1.69 5.12
CA SER A 252 18.88 -0.45 5.77
C SER A 252 17.94 0.75 5.60
N ALA A 253 16.72 0.57 5.09
CA ALA A 253 15.82 1.68 4.74
C ALA A 253 15.60 2.67 5.89
N VAL A 254 15.32 2.17 7.11
CA VAL A 254 15.11 3.03 8.29
C VAL A 254 16.34 3.88 8.59
N SER A 255 17.55 3.30 8.52
CA SER A 255 18.81 4.02 8.70
C SER A 255 19.03 5.04 7.60
N ASN A 256 18.77 4.67 6.34
CA ASN A 256 18.92 5.58 5.19
C ASN A 256 18.02 6.80 5.35
N ILE A 257 16.76 6.60 5.74
CA ILE A 257 15.79 7.68 5.96
C ILE A 257 16.24 8.58 7.12
N SER A 258 16.65 8.00 8.24
CA SER A 258 17.10 8.76 9.42
C SER A 258 18.35 9.60 9.16
N ASN A 259 19.20 9.18 8.22
CA ASN A 259 20.44 9.90 7.84
C ASN A 259 20.25 10.81 6.61
N SER A 260 19.05 10.89 6.07
CA SER A 260 18.72 11.74 4.91
C SER A 260 18.21 13.11 5.34
N PRO A 261 18.14 14.09 4.42
CA PRO A 261 17.55 15.40 4.70
C PRO A 261 16.00 15.38 4.77
N LEU A 262 15.37 14.22 4.74
CA LEU A 262 13.92 14.10 4.96
C LEU A 262 13.55 14.57 6.37
N SER A 263 12.61 15.50 6.46
CA SER A 263 12.05 15.93 7.74
C SER A 263 11.18 14.84 8.37
N SER A 264 10.40 14.14 7.57
CA SER A 264 9.68 12.92 7.99
C SER A 264 9.24 12.06 6.80
N LEU A 265 9.13 10.76 7.07
CA LEU A 265 8.41 9.81 6.20
C LEU A 265 7.09 9.44 6.85
N VAL A 266 6.01 9.59 6.12
CA VAL A 266 4.67 9.16 6.49
C VAL A 266 4.27 7.99 5.61
N THR A 267 3.97 6.85 6.20
CA THR A 267 3.42 5.70 5.48
C THR A 267 2.03 5.35 5.99
N THR A 268 1.29 4.56 5.25
CA THR A 268 0.09 3.94 5.81
C THR A 268 0.47 2.68 6.60
N ASN A 269 -0.46 2.19 7.40
CA ASN A 269 -0.31 0.90 8.07
C ASN A 269 -0.79 -0.30 7.20
N SER A 270 -0.74 -0.18 5.87
CA SER A 270 -1.00 -1.29 4.94
C SER A 270 -0.03 -2.47 5.15
N ILE A 271 1.18 -2.17 5.59
CA ILE A 271 2.19 -3.11 6.04
C ILE A 271 2.45 -2.86 7.52
N LYS A 272 2.50 -3.93 8.30
CA LYS A 272 2.80 -3.85 9.74
C LYS A 272 4.18 -3.24 9.97
N ALA A 273 4.25 -2.22 10.85
CA ALA A 273 5.52 -1.63 11.25
C ALA A 273 6.43 -2.67 11.93
N THR A 274 7.70 -2.68 11.52
CA THR A 274 8.75 -3.43 12.23
C THR A 274 9.13 -2.71 13.53
N GLN A 275 9.87 -3.39 14.40
CA GLN A 275 10.39 -2.75 15.62
C GLN A 275 11.25 -1.52 15.29
N ALA A 276 12.09 -1.59 14.26
CA ALA A 276 12.93 -0.47 13.81
C ALA A 276 12.08 0.73 13.37
N VAL A 277 10.98 0.51 12.65
CA VAL A 277 10.04 1.57 12.24
C VAL A 277 9.36 2.18 13.46
N ASN A 278 8.90 1.38 14.43
CA ASN A 278 8.25 1.87 15.64
C ASN A 278 9.20 2.68 16.56
N MET A 279 10.50 2.41 16.52
CA MET A 279 11.51 3.15 17.27
C MET A 279 12.03 4.40 16.56
N SER A 280 11.73 4.56 15.28
CA SER A 280 12.18 5.71 14.48
C SER A 280 11.39 6.97 14.83
N THR A 281 12.08 8.09 15.01
CA THR A 281 11.47 9.42 15.13
C THR A 281 11.17 10.08 13.80
N SER A 282 11.76 9.56 12.71
CA SER A 282 11.63 10.09 11.35
C SER A 282 10.52 9.43 10.54
N ILE A 283 9.95 8.31 11.05
CA ILE A 283 8.93 7.53 10.34
C ILE A 283 7.68 7.41 11.20
N ARG A 284 6.52 7.70 10.63
CA ARG A 284 5.23 7.46 11.28
C ARG A 284 4.25 6.78 10.34
N GLN A 285 3.28 6.06 10.91
CA GLN A 285 2.22 5.42 10.15
C GLN A 285 0.86 6.10 10.40
N ILE A 286 0.07 6.23 9.32
CA ILE A 286 -1.32 6.66 9.37
C ILE A 286 -2.23 5.45 9.13
N SER A 287 -3.31 5.34 9.89
CA SER A 287 -4.23 4.23 9.76
C SER A 287 -5.14 4.37 8.54
N ILE A 288 -5.23 3.28 7.76
CA ILE A 288 -6.19 3.13 6.66
C ILE A 288 -7.42 2.31 7.05
N ALA A 289 -7.54 1.92 8.33
CA ALA A 289 -8.68 1.13 8.79
C ALA A 289 -10.04 1.79 8.50
N PRO A 290 -10.22 3.12 8.67
CA PRO A 290 -11.50 3.76 8.37
C PRO A 290 -11.91 3.63 6.89
N ILE A 291 -10.99 3.85 5.96
CA ILE A 291 -11.30 3.79 4.52
C ILE A 291 -11.53 2.36 4.05
N ILE A 292 -10.74 1.39 4.54
CA ILE A 292 -10.95 -0.03 4.23
C ILE A 292 -12.27 -0.52 4.85
N GLY A 293 -12.56 -0.15 6.10
CA GLY A 293 -13.81 -0.52 6.77
C GLY A 293 -15.02 0.02 6.02
N GLU A 294 -15.01 1.28 5.61
CA GLU A 294 -16.09 1.86 4.81
C GLU A 294 -16.25 1.16 3.44
N ALA A 295 -15.14 0.82 2.78
CA ALA A 295 -15.19 0.08 1.52
C ALA A 295 -15.79 -1.34 1.73
N ILE A 296 -15.38 -2.06 2.77
CA ILE A 296 -15.97 -3.36 3.15
C ILE A 296 -17.48 -3.24 3.38
N ARG A 297 -17.91 -2.22 4.14
CA ARG A 297 -19.32 -1.95 4.40
C ARG A 297 -20.10 -1.75 3.10
N ARG A 298 -19.58 -0.94 2.19
CA ARG A 298 -20.21 -0.67 0.89
C ARG A 298 -20.28 -1.90 0.00
N VAL A 299 -19.19 -2.67 -0.09
CA VAL A 299 -19.17 -3.94 -0.85
C VAL A 299 -20.23 -4.91 -0.29
N HIS A 300 -20.34 -5.01 1.04
CA HIS A 300 -21.33 -5.86 1.68
C HIS A 300 -22.78 -5.41 1.39
N MET A 301 -23.01 -4.10 1.40
CA MET A 301 -24.34 -3.49 1.15
C MET A 301 -24.62 -3.24 -0.34
N GLU A 302 -23.75 -3.73 -1.24
CA GLU A 302 -23.85 -3.56 -2.70
C GLU A 302 -23.92 -2.09 -3.15
N GLN A 303 -23.22 -1.21 -2.41
CA GLN A 303 -23.10 0.21 -2.68
C GLN A 303 -21.80 0.54 -3.45
N SER A 304 -21.81 1.67 -4.17
CA SER A 304 -20.63 2.14 -4.91
C SER A 304 -19.46 2.44 -3.99
N VAL A 305 -18.28 1.93 -4.33
CA VAL A 305 -17.01 2.24 -3.68
C VAL A 305 -16.35 3.48 -4.29
N SER A 306 -16.67 3.83 -5.55
CA SER A 306 -16.04 4.94 -6.29
C SER A 306 -16.18 6.28 -5.60
N SER A 307 -17.34 6.55 -4.97
CA SER A 307 -17.57 7.80 -4.23
C SER A 307 -16.72 8.00 -2.97
N LEU A 308 -15.88 7.03 -2.61
CA LEU A 308 -14.87 7.23 -1.55
C LEU A 308 -13.68 8.07 -2.01
N PHE A 309 -13.58 8.35 -3.32
CA PHE A 309 -12.41 8.98 -3.95
C PHE A 309 -12.72 10.30 -4.65
N GLU A 310 -13.98 10.70 -4.69
CA GLU A 310 -14.46 11.99 -5.23
C GLU A 310 -14.10 13.17 -4.34
#